data_8da1390e30773fcd8c4488415a1f6bbf
#
_entry.id   8da1390e30773fcd8c4488415a1f6bbf
#
_cell.length_a   1.000
_cell.length_b   1.000
_cell.length_c   1.000
_cell.angle_alpha   90.00
_cell.angle_beta   90.00
_cell.angle_gamma   90.00
#
_symmetry.space_group_name_H-M   'P 1'
#
loop_
_entity.id
_entity.type
_entity.pdbx_description
1 polymer ?
#
loop_
_entity_poly.entity_id
_entity_poly.type
_entity_poly.pdbx_seq_one_letter_code
_entity_poly.pdbx_strand_id
1 'polypeptide(L)'
;ALCGVSYQNQIGVDLECIRTMPDLESLARRFFSPEEYEHLCLISSEEQKQMFFRYWTCKEAYVKATGDGLVKLEEIKISLTKNQPSRLLVSGDWNLRELTPTDNFAAAVVVAGKNINLHCWEYSAFVDY
;
A
#
# COMPACT_ATOMS: atom_id res chain seq x y z
N ALA A 1 15.34 0.82 -0.76
CA ALA A 1 14.44 1.89 -1.23
C ALA A 1 13.65 1.42 -2.45
N LEU A 2 12.45 1.95 -2.60
CA LEU A 2 11.57 1.66 -3.73
C LEU A 2 11.38 2.95 -4.53
N CYS A 3 11.61 2.87 -5.84
CA CYS A 3 11.45 4.01 -6.73
C CYS A 3 10.48 3.63 -7.86
N GLY A 4 9.47 4.45 -8.07
CA GLY A 4 8.51 4.26 -9.16
C GLY A 4 8.69 5.32 -10.23
N VAL A 5 8.66 4.89 -11.48
CA VAL A 5 8.78 5.77 -12.64
C VAL A 5 7.64 5.49 -13.60
N SER A 6 6.99 6.54 -14.06
CA SER A 6 5.91 6.45 -15.04
C SER A 6 6.06 7.54 -16.08
N TYR A 7 5.70 7.20 -17.32
CA TYR A 7 5.66 8.20 -18.39
C TYR A 7 4.28 8.84 -18.42
N GLN A 8 4.20 10.12 -18.09
CA GLN A 8 3.01 10.96 -18.12
C GLN A 8 1.89 10.62 -17.13
N ASN A 9 1.98 9.52 -16.39
CA ASN A 9 0.92 9.15 -15.44
C ASN A 9 1.36 9.47 -14.01
N GLN A 10 0.40 9.86 -13.19
CA GLN A 10 0.64 10.03 -11.75
C GLN A 10 0.98 8.67 -11.16
N ILE A 11 2.00 8.64 -10.31
CA ILE A 11 2.47 7.42 -9.66
C ILE A 11 2.83 7.70 -8.21
N GLY A 12 2.53 6.76 -7.34
CA GLY A 12 2.94 6.79 -5.95
C GLY A 12 3.38 5.41 -5.51
N VAL A 13 4.39 5.37 -4.68
CA VAL A 13 4.89 4.12 -4.10
C VAL A 13 5.08 4.30 -2.60
N ASP A 14 4.90 3.21 -1.86
CA ASP A 14 5.19 3.16 -0.44
C ASP A 14 5.84 1.83 -0.09
N LEU A 15 6.78 1.87 0.84
CA LEU A 15 7.52 0.70 1.31
C LEU A 15 7.65 0.80 2.82
N GLU A 16 7.21 -0.24 3.52
CA GLU A 16 7.25 -0.28 4.98
C GLU A 16 7.85 -1.59 5.47
N CYS A 17 8.68 -1.51 6.49
CA CYS A 17 9.14 -2.68 7.21
C CYS A 17 8.04 -3.18 8.13
N ILE A 18 7.67 -4.45 8.00
CA ILE A 18 6.67 -5.07 8.87
C ILE A 18 7.32 -5.30 10.23
N ARG A 19 6.75 -4.67 11.25
CA ARG A 19 7.31 -4.69 12.60
C ARG A 19 6.21 -4.72 13.63
N THR A 20 6.56 -5.06 14.87
CA THR A 20 5.62 -4.99 15.98
C THR A 20 5.25 -3.54 16.26
N MET A 21 3.95 -3.26 16.32
CA MET A 21 3.40 -1.93 16.56
C MET A 21 2.55 -1.98 17.84
N PRO A 22 3.06 -1.44 18.98
CA PRO A 22 2.30 -1.49 20.22
C PRO A 22 0.95 -0.79 20.15
N ASP A 23 0.86 0.28 19.37
CA ASP A 23 -0.35 1.09 19.18
C ASP A 23 -1.07 0.80 17.85
N LEU A 24 -0.91 -0.43 17.32
CA LEU A 24 -1.51 -0.83 16.06
C LEU A 24 -3.01 -0.59 16.01
N GLU A 25 -3.73 -0.99 17.06
CA GLU A 25 -5.19 -0.84 17.13
C GLU A 25 -5.61 0.63 17.10
N SER A 26 -4.93 1.48 17.87
CA SER A 26 -5.21 2.93 17.90
C SER A 26 -4.98 3.56 16.54
N LEU A 27 -3.89 3.20 15.89
CA LEU A 27 -3.56 3.73 14.56
C LEU A 27 -4.56 3.26 13.50
N ALA A 28 -4.93 1.99 13.55
CA ALA A 28 -5.92 1.45 12.63
C ALA A 28 -7.29 2.12 12.82
N ARG A 29 -7.69 2.34 14.07
CA ARG A 29 -8.94 3.02 14.38
C ARG A 29 -8.96 4.44 13.83
N ARG A 30 -7.83 5.13 13.87
CA ARG A 30 -7.70 6.51 13.43
C ARG A 30 -7.62 6.67 11.91
N PHE A 31 -6.88 5.79 11.24
CA PHE A 31 -6.49 5.97 9.85
C PHE A 31 -7.15 5.02 8.85
N PHE A 32 -7.85 3.99 9.34
CA PHE A 32 -8.52 3.04 8.48
C PHE A 32 -10.02 3.31 8.43
N SER A 33 -10.68 2.84 7.37
CA SER A 33 -12.13 2.89 7.32
C SER A 33 -12.72 1.92 8.37
N PRO A 34 -14.00 2.11 8.76
CA PRO A 34 -14.63 1.18 9.69
C PRO A 34 -14.58 -0.28 9.24
N GLU A 35 -14.75 -0.53 7.95
CA GLU A 35 -14.73 -1.88 7.38
C GLU A 35 -13.32 -2.49 7.45
N GLU A 36 -12.30 -1.70 7.18
CA GLU A 36 -10.91 -2.14 7.27
C GLU A 36 -10.51 -2.43 8.71
N TYR A 37 -10.93 -1.56 9.62
CA TYR A 37 -10.68 -1.75 11.06
C TYR A 37 -11.35 -3.03 11.55
N GLU A 38 -12.62 -3.24 11.18
CA GLU A 38 -13.35 -4.45 11.55
C GLU A 38 -12.66 -5.71 11.01
N HIS A 39 -12.24 -5.68 9.75
CA HIS A 39 -11.49 -6.79 9.15
C HIS A 39 -10.23 -7.10 9.96
N LEU A 40 -9.49 -6.07 10.34
CA LEU A 40 -8.27 -6.23 11.12
C LEU A 40 -8.54 -6.86 12.49
N CYS A 41 -9.67 -6.50 13.13
CA CYS A 41 -10.04 -7.04 14.43
C CYS A 41 -10.48 -8.51 14.38
N LEU A 42 -10.93 -8.99 13.22
CA LEU A 42 -11.43 -10.36 13.06
C LEU A 42 -10.33 -11.39 12.79
N ILE A 43 -9.13 -10.96 12.47
CA ILE A 43 -8.02 -11.88 12.21
C ILE A 43 -7.14 -12.05 13.44
N SER A 44 -6.29 -13.07 13.42
CA SER A 44 -5.40 -13.36 14.56
C SER A 44 -4.38 -12.23 14.76
N SER A 45 -3.94 -12.06 16.00
CA SER A 45 -2.96 -11.03 16.32
C SER A 45 -1.65 -11.20 15.54
N GLU A 46 -1.31 -12.45 15.20
CA GLU A 46 -0.12 -12.75 14.40
C GLU A 46 -0.26 -12.22 12.96
N GLU A 47 -1.45 -12.26 12.39
CA GLU A 47 -1.73 -11.78 11.04
C GLU A 47 -2.01 -10.27 11.00
N GLN A 48 -2.38 -9.68 12.12
CA GLN A 48 -2.79 -8.28 12.18
C GLN A 48 -1.68 -7.32 11.72
N LYS A 49 -0.44 -7.55 12.14
CA LYS A 49 0.64 -6.63 11.76
C LYS A 49 0.90 -6.64 10.26
N GLN A 50 0.86 -7.81 9.62
CA GLN A 50 1.03 -7.90 8.17
C GLN A 50 -0.12 -7.20 7.45
N MET A 51 -1.34 -7.45 7.89
CA MET A 51 -2.52 -6.84 7.29
C MET A 51 -2.53 -5.32 7.50
N PHE A 52 -2.13 -4.85 8.68
CA PHE A 52 -2.01 -3.42 8.96
C PHE A 52 -1.09 -2.74 7.95
N PHE A 53 0.11 -3.28 7.73
CA PHE A 53 1.06 -2.68 6.82
C PHE A 53 0.63 -2.80 5.35
N ARG A 54 -0.12 -3.83 4.99
CA ARG A 54 -0.70 -3.92 3.66
C ARG A 54 -1.71 -2.79 3.41
N TYR A 55 -2.64 -2.57 4.33
CA TYR A 55 -3.57 -1.44 4.23
C TYR A 55 -2.83 -0.11 4.20
N TRP A 56 -1.88 0.04 5.10
CA TRP A 56 -1.11 1.29 5.24
C TRP A 56 -0.37 1.64 3.95
N THR A 57 0.39 0.71 3.39
CA THR A 57 1.16 0.95 2.18
C THR A 57 0.28 1.25 0.97
N CYS A 58 -0.85 0.57 0.83
CA CYS A 58 -1.80 0.85 -0.24
C CYS A 58 -2.36 2.26 -0.14
N LYS A 59 -2.74 2.69 1.05
CA LYS A 59 -3.28 4.04 1.28
C LYS A 59 -2.23 5.12 1.03
N GLU A 60 -1.03 4.92 1.56
CA GLU A 60 0.07 5.86 1.39
C GLU A 60 0.50 5.99 -0.08
N ALA A 61 0.55 4.87 -0.80
CA ALA A 61 0.87 4.89 -2.22
C ALA A 61 -0.15 5.71 -3.01
N TYR A 62 -1.42 5.58 -2.69
CA TYR A 62 -2.48 6.38 -3.34
C TYR A 62 -2.32 7.87 -3.03
N VAL A 63 -2.11 8.24 -1.77
CA VAL A 63 -1.91 9.63 -1.37
C VAL A 63 -0.72 10.23 -2.12
N LYS A 64 0.38 9.50 -2.21
CA LYS A 64 1.58 9.94 -2.93
C LYS A 64 1.30 10.08 -4.44
N ALA A 65 0.50 9.20 -5.01
CA ALA A 65 0.14 9.26 -6.43
C ALA A 65 -0.73 10.48 -6.74
N THR A 66 -1.68 10.81 -5.87
CA THR A 66 -2.55 11.97 -6.08
C THR A 66 -1.83 13.30 -5.86
N GLY A 67 -0.81 13.31 -5.01
CA GLY A 67 -0.14 14.54 -4.62
C GLY A 67 -1.00 15.49 -3.80
N ASP A 68 -2.16 15.02 -3.34
CA ASP A 68 -3.12 15.82 -2.57
C ASP A 68 -2.92 15.54 -1.07
N GLY A 69 -2.22 16.45 -0.38
CA GLY A 69 -1.98 16.33 1.05
C GLY A 69 -3.21 16.51 1.93
N LEU A 70 -4.36 16.85 1.34
CA LEU A 70 -5.62 17.02 2.07
C LEU A 70 -6.44 15.72 2.10
N VAL A 71 -6.05 14.70 1.35
CA VAL A 71 -6.75 13.42 1.37
C VAL A 71 -6.51 12.72 2.71
N LYS A 72 -7.58 12.36 3.37
CA LYS A 72 -7.52 11.65 4.65
C LYS A 72 -7.46 10.14 4.41
N LEU A 73 -6.57 9.48 5.12
CA LEU A 73 -6.36 8.03 4.96
C LEU A 73 -7.63 7.22 5.22
N GLU A 74 -8.45 7.62 6.19
CA GLU A 74 -9.69 6.92 6.52
C GLU A 74 -10.76 7.01 5.41
N GLU A 75 -10.61 7.94 4.48
CA GLU A 75 -11.52 8.10 3.35
C GLU A 75 -11.10 7.24 2.15
N ILE A 76 -9.88 6.73 2.15
CA ILE A 76 -9.36 5.87 1.08
C ILE A 76 -9.66 4.43 1.45
N LYS A 77 -10.60 3.82 0.76
CA LYS A 77 -11.01 2.44 1.06
C LYS A 77 -10.23 1.45 0.20
N ILE A 78 -9.68 0.44 0.84
CA ILE A 78 -8.94 -0.63 0.20
C ILE A 78 -9.65 -1.95 0.50
N SER A 79 -9.82 -2.78 -0.51
CA SER A 79 -10.32 -4.13 -0.33
C SER A 79 -9.16 -5.12 -0.40
N LEU A 80 -8.94 -5.83 0.71
CA LEU A 80 -7.96 -6.92 0.80
C LEU A 80 -8.70 -8.19 1.11
N THR A 81 -8.95 -9.01 0.11
CA THR A 81 -9.61 -10.30 0.28
C THR A 81 -8.64 -11.43 -0.01
N LYS A 82 -8.86 -12.55 0.68
CA LYS A 82 -8.02 -13.74 0.49
C LYS A 82 -8.18 -14.26 -0.94
N ASN A 83 -7.06 -14.55 -1.59
CA ASN A 83 -7.01 -15.11 -2.95
C ASN A 83 -7.50 -14.16 -4.06
N GLN A 84 -7.59 -12.87 -3.77
CA GLN A 84 -7.90 -11.86 -4.79
C GLN A 84 -6.89 -10.72 -4.73
N PRO A 85 -6.60 -10.08 -5.86
CA PRO A 85 -5.75 -8.89 -5.84
C PRO A 85 -6.39 -7.78 -4.99
N SER A 86 -5.55 -6.98 -4.35
CA SER A 86 -6.01 -5.79 -3.64
C SER A 86 -6.69 -4.83 -4.60
N ARG A 87 -7.72 -4.16 -4.11
CA ARG A 87 -8.50 -3.22 -4.91
C ARG A 87 -8.63 -1.89 -4.22
N LEU A 88 -8.46 -0.85 -5.00
CA LEU A 88 -8.63 0.53 -4.55
C LEU A 88 -10.07 0.96 -4.86
N LEU A 89 -10.84 1.24 -3.81
CA LEU A 89 -12.26 1.58 -3.91
C LEU A 89 -12.44 3.09 -3.92
N VAL A 90 -11.92 3.74 -4.95
CA VAL A 90 -12.00 5.19 -5.15
C VAL A 90 -12.52 5.48 -6.55
N SER A 91 -12.99 6.70 -6.77
CA SER A 91 -13.43 7.12 -8.10
C SER A 91 -12.24 7.36 -9.02
N GLY A 92 -12.45 7.15 -10.32
CA GLY A 92 -11.44 7.34 -11.34
C GLY A 92 -10.70 6.05 -11.70
N ASP A 93 -9.83 6.17 -12.68
CA ASP A 93 -9.05 5.03 -13.17
C ASP A 93 -7.70 4.99 -12.46
N TRP A 94 -7.60 4.10 -11.48
CA TRP A 94 -6.40 3.91 -10.71
C TRP A 94 -6.04 2.43 -10.68
N ASN A 95 -4.76 2.15 -10.79
CA ASN A 95 -4.22 0.79 -10.67
C ASN A 95 -3.42 0.69 -9.38
N LEU A 96 -3.75 -0.31 -8.59
CA LEU A 96 -3.05 -0.65 -7.36
C LEU A 96 -2.39 -2.01 -7.53
N ARG A 97 -1.11 -2.10 -7.20
CA ARG A 97 -0.37 -3.36 -7.14
C ARG A 97 0.40 -3.42 -5.83
N GLU A 98 0.21 -4.52 -5.10
CA GLU A 98 1.07 -4.81 -3.95
C GLU A 98 2.33 -5.52 -4.45
N LEU A 99 3.45 -5.18 -3.83
CA LEU A 99 4.75 -5.76 -4.15
C LEU A 99 5.34 -6.40 -2.90
N THR A 100 6.11 -7.47 -3.08
CA THR A 100 6.85 -8.13 -2.00
C THR A 100 8.33 -8.13 -2.37
N PRO A 101 9.02 -6.99 -2.22
CA PRO A 101 10.42 -6.89 -2.66
C PRO A 101 11.35 -7.79 -1.87
N THR A 102 11.10 -7.97 -0.57
CA THR A 102 11.79 -8.93 0.29
C THR A 102 10.85 -9.35 1.41
N ASP A 103 11.24 -10.37 2.17
CA ASP A 103 10.52 -10.77 3.38
C ASP A 103 10.49 -9.61 4.39
N ASN A 104 9.45 -9.54 5.19
CA ASN A 104 9.25 -8.54 6.23
C ASN A 104 9.07 -7.10 5.70
N PHE A 105 8.73 -6.95 4.43
CA PHE A 105 8.38 -5.65 3.87
C PHE A 105 7.03 -5.72 3.18
N ALA A 106 6.24 -4.66 3.36
CA ALA A 106 5.04 -4.42 2.57
C ALA A 106 5.32 -3.26 1.63
N ALA A 107 4.84 -3.37 0.41
CA ALA A 107 5.03 -2.33 -0.58
C ALA A 107 3.82 -2.25 -1.50
N ALA A 108 3.57 -1.07 -2.03
CA ALA A 108 2.49 -0.86 -2.98
C ALA A 108 2.87 0.21 -3.99
N VAL A 109 2.31 0.08 -5.18
CA VAL A 109 2.41 1.10 -6.21
C VAL A 109 1.00 1.41 -6.72
N VAL A 110 0.72 2.70 -6.88
CA VAL A 110 -0.55 3.20 -7.43
C VAL A 110 -0.21 4.06 -8.64
N VAL A 111 -0.88 3.79 -9.76
CA VAL A 111 -0.66 4.51 -11.01
C VAL A 111 -2.01 4.91 -11.59
N ALA A 112 -2.12 6.16 -12.02
CA ALA A 112 -3.31 6.65 -12.70
C ALA A 112 -3.38 6.07 -14.12
N GLY A 113 -4.59 5.72 -14.57
CA GLY A 113 -4.85 5.28 -15.93
C GLY A 113 -5.43 3.89 -16.01
N LYS A 114 -5.81 3.50 -17.24
CA LYS A 114 -6.32 2.17 -17.56
C LYS A 114 -5.21 1.35 -18.23
N ASN A 115 -5.30 0.03 -18.06
CA ASN A 115 -4.42 -0.92 -18.79
C ASN A 115 -2.92 -0.64 -18.58
N ILE A 116 -2.55 -0.49 -17.32
CA ILE A 116 -1.16 -0.22 -16.94
C ILE A 116 -0.37 -1.52 -16.92
N ASN A 117 0.78 -1.52 -17.56
CA ASN A 117 1.76 -2.59 -17.49
C ASN A 117 2.83 -2.21 -16.48
N LEU A 118 3.03 -3.04 -15.47
CA LEU A 118 4.01 -2.81 -14.42
C LEU A 118 5.21 -3.72 -14.64
N HIS A 119 6.39 -3.11 -14.70
CA HIS A 119 7.66 -3.83 -14.75
C HIS A 119 8.45 -3.53 -13.48
N CYS A 120 8.88 -4.59 -12.81
CA CYS A 120 9.66 -4.48 -11.57
C CYS A 120 11.09 -4.93 -11.84
N TRP A 121 12.03 -4.12 -11.36
CA TRP A 121 13.46 -4.39 -11.53
C TRP A 121 14.12 -4.32 -10.16
N GLU A 122 15.03 -5.23 -9.92
CA GLU A 122 15.90 -5.15 -8.77
C GLU A 122 17.23 -4.55 -9.22
N TYR A 123 17.59 -3.45 -8.59
CA TYR A 123 18.87 -2.81 -8.87
C TYR A 123 19.86 -3.15 -7.77
N SER A 124 20.97 -3.74 -8.18
CA SER A 124 22.08 -4.06 -7.29
C SER A 124 23.30 -3.25 -7.78
N ALA A 125 23.63 -2.19 -7.01
CA ALA A 125 24.83 -1.44 -7.29
C ALA A 125 26.03 -2.20 -6.74
N PHE A 126 26.86 -2.71 -7.64
CA PHE A 126 28.13 -3.28 -7.28
C PHE A 126 29.21 -2.25 -7.65
N VAL A 127 29.88 -1.74 -6.62
CA VAL A 127 30.99 -0.79 -6.83
C VAL A 127 32.27 -1.51 -6.47
N ASP A 128 33.12 -1.69 -7.45
CA ASP A 128 34.45 -2.28 -7.29
C ASP A 128 35.47 -1.13 -7.38
N TYR A 129 36.18 -0.95 -6.32
CA TYR A 129 37.23 0.09 -6.24
C TYR A 129 38.58 -0.53 -6.36
#